data_e9b13d63449dd4a062c7b8bcd03f5af4
#
_entry.id   e9b13d63449dd4a062c7b8bcd03f5af4
#
_cell.length_a   1.000
_cell.length_b   1.000
_cell.length_c   1.000
_cell.angle_alpha   90.00
_cell.angle_beta   90.00
_cell.angle_gamma   90.00
#
_symmetry.space_group_name_H-M   'P 1'
#
loop_
_entity.id
_entity.type
_entity.pdbx_description
1 polymer ?
#
loop_
_entity_poly.entity_id
_entity_poly.type
_entity_poly.pdbx_seq_one_letter_code
_entity_poly.pdbx_strand_id
1 'polypeptide(L)'
;IVPDQIPFQNISRAYWRLASRDQESNLMGSLGTQTALARAAVRPDAINAVVRGLAEALKGWAAYLSVDARPATCYPASAEAFLDELRHESMRFRRNGMPAASTFEVQGHEVVLYPILSGTRIQGYLGVSAGRKPTKADRQIIMTACTLLSLRARQRELAASTHQALSAATAKLLLHGQPEAARLVGEDAGLDSLPSRVRILVYRAGANT
;
A
#
# COMPACT_ATOMS: atom_id res chain seq x y z
N ILE A 1 -18.79 -41.72 -13.83
CA ILE A 1 -19.45 -43.04 -13.68
C ILE A 1 -19.10 -43.51 -12.26
N VAL A 2 -20.04 -43.51 -11.37
CA VAL A 2 -19.87 -43.99 -10.00
C VAL A 2 -20.14 -45.51 -10.03
N PRO A 3 -19.22 -46.36 -9.53
CA PRO A 3 -19.45 -47.78 -9.47
C PRO A 3 -20.65 -48.11 -8.57
N ASP A 4 -21.57 -48.97 -9.01
CA ASP A 4 -22.83 -49.35 -8.33
C ASP A 4 -22.64 -50.01 -6.94
N GLN A 5 -21.41 -50.31 -6.52
CA GLN A 5 -21.12 -51.01 -5.28
C GLN A 5 -20.54 -50.13 -4.17
N ILE A 6 -20.44 -48.79 -4.32
CA ILE A 6 -19.92 -47.93 -3.28
C ILE A 6 -21.06 -47.30 -2.51
N PRO A 7 -21.23 -47.60 -1.19
CA PRO A 7 -22.27 -46.98 -0.38
C PRO A 7 -22.16 -45.46 -0.38
N PHE A 8 -23.26 -44.74 -0.59
CA PHE A 8 -23.33 -43.29 -0.62
C PHE A 8 -22.65 -42.63 0.59
N GLN A 9 -22.69 -43.26 1.76
CA GLN A 9 -22.01 -42.83 2.98
C GLN A 9 -20.48 -42.76 2.82
N ASN A 10 -19.85 -43.62 2.01
CA ASN A 10 -18.41 -43.62 1.78
C ASN A 10 -18.03 -42.49 0.84
N ILE A 11 -18.86 -42.17 -0.15
CA ILE A 11 -18.69 -41.03 -1.06
C ILE A 11 -18.83 -39.73 -0.28
N SER A 12 -19.86 -39.57 0.55
CA SER A 12 -20.06 -38.41 1.39
C SER A 12 -18.89 -38.21 2.37
N ARG A 13 -18.41 -39.28 3.01
CA ARG A 13 -17.25 -39.22 3.94
C ARG A 13 -15.96 -38.89 3.23
N ALA A 14 -15.72 -39.39 2.03
CA ALA A 14 -14.58 -39.03 1.20
C ALA A 14 -14.63 -37.57 0.76
N TYR A 15 -15.81 -37.09 0.34
CA TYR A 15 -16.04 -35.70 -0.02
C TYR A 15 -15.78 -34.75 1.16
N TRP A 16 -16.33 -35.05 2.33
CA TRP A 16 -16.08 -34.21 3.52
C TRP A 16 -14.62 -34.21 3.96
N ARG A 17 -13.90 -35.33 3.84
CA ARG A 17 -12.44 -35.38 4.11
C ARG A 17 -11.64 -34.54 3.12
N LEU A 18 -11.98 -34.57 1.84
CA LEU A 18 -11.34 -33.75 0.82
C LEU A 18 -11.66 -32.27 1.05
N ALA A 19 -12.91 -31.92 1.25
CA ALA A 19 -13.34 -30.55 1.52
C ALA A 19 -12.69 -29.97 2.80
N SER A 20 -12.55 -30.76 3.87
CA SER A 20 -11.88 -30.34 5.11
C SER A 20 -10.36 -30.15 4.89
N ARG A 21 -9.69 -31.03 4.14
CA ARG A 21 -8.27 -30.88 3.80
C ARG A 21 -8.00 -29.65 2.95
N ASP A 22 -8.84 -29.39 1.95
CA ASP A 22 -8.72 -28.18 1.14
C ASP A 22 -8.93 -26.92 1.97
N GLN A 23 -9.83 -26.96 2.95
CA GLN A 23 -10.10 -25.83 3.85
C GLN A 23 -8.95 -25.61 4.84
N GLU A 24 -8.36 -26.66 5.39
CA GLU A 24 -7.18 -26.57 6.28
C GLU A 24 -5.93 -26.11 5.52
N SER A 25 -5.68 -26.64 4.31
CA SER A 25 -4.53 -26.22 3.50
C SER A 25 -4.65 -24.77 3.03
N ASN A 26 -5.86 -24.30 2.71
CA ASN A 26 -6.11 -22.91 2.37
C ASN A 26 -5.95 -21.97 3.57
N LEU A 27 -6.34 -22.38 4.77
CA LEU A 27 -6.14 -21.60 6.01
C LEU A 27 -4.65 -21.50 6.37
N MET A 28 -3.92 -22.61 6.34
CA MET A 28 -2.48 -22.59 6.61
C MET A 28 -1.69 -21.81 5.56
N GLY A 29 -2.05 -21.95 4.28
CA GLY A 29 -1.45 -21.18 3.18
C GLY A 29 -1.69 -19.67 3.34
N SER A 30 -2.90 -19.25 3.76
CA SER A 30 -3.22 -17.84 3.96
C SER A 30 -2.48 -17.24 5.14
N LEU A 31 -2.31 -17.96 6.26
CA LEU A 31 -1.55 -17.53 7.43
C LEU A 31 -0.06 -17.37 7.10
N GLY A 32 0.52 -18.31 6.36
CA GLY A 32 1.90 -18.21 5.90
C GLY A 32 2.12 -16.97 5.01
N THR A 33 1.20 -16.71 4.10
CA THR A 33 1.25 -15.54 3.22
C THR A 33 1.09 -14.23 4.00
N GLN A 34 0.16 -14.15 4.95
CA GLN A 34 -0.02 -12.97 5.80
C GLN A 34 1.24 -12.67 6.62
N THR A 35 1.86 -13.71 7.20
CA THR A 35 3.13 -13.57 7.92
C THR A 35 4.26 -13.09 7.01
N ALA A 36 4.34 -13.59 5.79
CA ALA A 36 5.31 -13.14 4.80
C ALA A 36 5.11 -11.67 4.41
N LEU A 37 3.86 -11.24 4.19
CA LEU A 37 3.53 -9.85 3.92
C LEU A 37 3.84 -8.94 5.12
N ALA A 38 3.57 -9.38 6.36
CA ALA A 38 3.92 -8.63 7.56
C ALA A 38 5.44 -8.42 7.68
N ARG A 39 6.23 -9.46 7.41
CA ARG A 39 7.70 -9.35 7.36
C ARG A 39 8.17 -8.42 6.23
N ALA A 40 7.51 -8.46 5.07
CA ALA A 40 7.80 -7.57 3.95
C ALA A 40 7.56 -6.10 4.31
N ALA A 41 6.51 -5.82 5.08
CA ALA A 41 6.11 -4.47 5.46
C ALA A 41 7.09 -3.75 6.41
N VAL A 42 7.94 -4.48 7.13
CA VAL A 42 8.96 -3.89 8.02
C VAL A 42 10.31 -3.64 7.33
N ARG A 43 10.47 -4.07 6.08
CA ARG A 43 11.70 -3.85 5.30
C ARG A 43 11.85 -2.38 4.89
N PRO A 44 13.07 -1.91 4.61
CA PRO A 44 13.31 -0.58 4.06
C PRO A 44 12.54 -0.34 2.75
N ASP A 45 12.47 -1.37 1.88
CA ASP A 45 11.76 -1.42 0.59
C ASP A 45 10.32 -1.97 0.71
N ALA A 46 9.66 -1.70 1.83
CA ALA A 46 8.37 -2.30 2.22
C ALA A 46 7.31 -2.31 1.09
N ILE A 47 7.16 -1.20 0.35
CA ILE A 47 6.15 -1.11 -0.73
C ILE A 47 6.44 -2.15 -1.81
N ASN A 48 7.69 -2.21 -2.31
CA ASN A 48 8.09 -3.17 -3.33
C ASN A 48 7.92 -4.61 -2.83
N ALA A 49 8.35 -4.87 -1.59
CA ALA A 49 8.28 -6.20 -1.00
C ALA A 49 6.83 -6.68 -0.79
N VAL A 50 5.92 -5.80 -0.35
CA VAL A 50 4.49 -6.11 -0.17
C VAL A 50 3.80 -6.32 -1.52
N VAL A 51 4.03 -5.43 -2.49
CA VAL A 51 3.45 -5.55 -3.85
C VAL A 51 3.88 -6.85 -4.52
N ARG A 52 5.18 -7.18 -4.44
CA ARG A 52 5.70 -8.43 -4.97
C ARG A 52 5.08 -9.64 -4.28
N GLY A 53 5.12 -9.69 -2.95
CA GLY A 53 4.56 -10.81 -2.19
C GLY A 53 3.06 -11.01 -2.41
N LEU A 54 2.31 -9.91 -2.60
CA LEU A 54 0.89 -9.96 -2.93
C LEU A 54 0.66 -10.54 -4.34
N ALA A 55 1.39 -10.08 -5.34
CA ALA A 55 1.27 -10.58 -6.72
C ALA A 55 1.61 -12.08 -6.81
N GLU A 56 2.67 -12.52 -6.12
CA GLU A 56 3.07 -13.92 -6.05
C GLU A 56 1.98 -14.78 -5.37
N ALA A 57 1.38 -14.28 -4.27
CA ALA A 57 0.31 -14.98 -3.56
C ALA A 57 -0.97 -15.10 -4.40
N LEU A 58 -1.32 -14.06 -5.15
CA LEU A 58 -2.48 -14.04 -6.03
C LEU A 58 -2.25 -14.83 -7.34
N LYS A 59 -1.00 -15.18 -7.65
CA LYS A 59 -0.58 -15.73 -8.96
C LYS A 59 -1.01 -14.83 -10.11
N GLY A 60 -0.93 -13.52 -9.90
CA GLY A 60 -1.35 -12.48 -10.82
C GLY A 60 -0.38 -11.31 -10.79
N TRP A 61 -0.91 -10.11 -10.78
CA TRP A 61 -0.10 -8.92 -10.65
C TRP A 61 -0.66 -7.95 -9.60
N ALA A 62 0.21 -7.11 -9.09
CA ALA A 62 -0.14 -6.02 -8.19
C ALA A 62 0.65 -4.77 -8.54
N ALA A 63 0.04 -3.60 -8.32
CA ALA A 63 0.69 -2.32 -8.51
C ALA A 63 0.27 -1.33 -7.42
N TYR A 64 1.21 -0.54 -6.92
CA TYR A 64 0.96 0.55 -6.00
C TYR A 64 1.24 1.88 -6.69
N LEU A 65 0.26 2.78 -6.63
CA LEU A 65 0.34 4.16 -7.13
C LEU A 65 0.33 5.12 -5.95
N SER A 66 1.35 5.95 -5.79
CA SER A 66 1.32 7.07 -4.85
C SER A 66 0.39 8.17 -5.34
N VAL A 67 -0.25 8.92 -4.42
CA VAL A 67 -1.09 10.09 -4.79
C VAL A 67 -0.28 11.17 -5.49
N ASP A 68 1.00 11.33 -5.13
CA ASP A 68 1.92 12.30 -5.73
C ASP A 68 2.47 11.86 -7.09
N ALA A 69 1.84 10.82 -7.68
CA ALA A 69 2.04 10.31 -9.04
C ALA A 69 3.43 9.76 -9.40
N ARG A 70 4.40 9.65 -8.50
CA ARG A 70 5.68 8.96 -8.78
C ARG A 70 6.44 8.58 -7.49
N PRO A 71 6.98 7.36 -7.40
CA PRO A 71 7.00 6.30 -8.40
C PRO A 71 5.84 5.31 -8.24
N ALA A 72 5.38 4.74 -9.37
CA ALA A 72 4.55 3.55 -9.35
C ALA A 72 5.45 2.32 -9.10
N THR A 73 4.97 1.40 -8.28
CA THR A 73 5.62 0.11 -8.05
C THR A 73 4.70 -0.97 -8.57
N CYS A 74 5.19 -1.86 -9.42
CA CYS A 74 4.40 -3.00 -9.92
C CYS A 74 5.21 -4.30 -9.91
N TYR A 75 4.50 -5.41 -9.87
CA TYR A 75 5.07 -6.73 -10.03
C TYR A 75 4.03 -7.69 -10.65
N PRO A 76 4.42 -8.53 -11.62
CA PRO A 76 5.72 -8.54 -12.32
C PRO A 76 5.92 -7.30 -13.20
N ALA A 77 7.11 -7.14 -13.80
CA ALA A 77 7.41 -5.97 -14.64
C ALA A 77 6.44 -5.80 -15.82
N SER A 78 5.87 -6.90 -16.34
CA SER A 78 4.84 -6.86 -17.38
C SER A 78 3.59 -6.06 -16.98
N ALA A 79 3.33 -5.88 -15.67
CA ALA A 79 2.22 -5.07 -15.17
C ALA A 79 2.40 -3.56 -15.40
N GLU A 80 3.59 -3.10 -15.83
CA GLU A 80 3.82 -1.71 -16.24
C GLU A 80 2.87 -1.26 -17.34
N ALA A 81 2.48 -2.18 -18.23
CA ALA A 81 1.52 -1.90 -19.30
C ALA A 81 0.14 -1.44 -18.81
N PHE A 82 -0.21 -1.75 -17.57
CA PHE A 82 -1.52 -1.39 -16.97
C PHE A 82 -1.47 -0.12 -16.13
N LEU A 83 -0.29 0.48 -15.91
CA LEU A 83 -0.15 1.62 -14.98
C LEU A 83 -0.87 2.89 -15.45
N ASP A 84 -0.97 3.11 -16.74
CA ASP A 84 -1.62 4.32 -17.26
C ASP A 84 -3.14 4.26 -17.08
N GLU A 85 -3.75 3.10 -17.33
CA GLU A 85 -5.16 2.87 -17.06
C GLU A 85 -5.47 2.94 -15.56
N LEU A 86 -4.59 2.37 -14.72
CA LEU A 86 -4.71 2.48 -13.26
C LEU A 86 -4.66 3.93 -12.78
N ARG A 87 -3.77 4.76 -13.36
CA ARG A 87 -3.70 6.20 -13.06
C ARG A 87 -5.00 6.90 -13.45
N HIS A 88 -5.51 6.60 -14.63
CA HIS A 88 -6.75 7.18 -15.12
C HIS A 88 -7.92 6.83 -14.19
N GLU A 89 -8.08 5.56 -13.82
CA GLU A 89 -9.13 5.13 -12.90
C GLU A 89 -8.93 5.71 -11.49
N SER A 90 -7.71 5.85 -11.00
CA SER A 90 -7.44 6.48 -9.70
C SER A 90 -7.88 7.95 -9.64
N MET A 91 -7.78 8.68 -10.76
CA MET A 91 -8.28 10.06 -10.86
C MET A 91 -9.81 10.10 -10.86
N ARG A 92 -10.47 9.16 -11.55
CA ARG A 92 -11.94 9.03 -11.52
C ARG A 92 -12.44 8.70 -10.13
N PHE A 93 -11.74 7.80 -9.43
CA PHE A 93 -12.00 7.41 -8.06
C PHE A 93 -12.04 8.62 -7.11
N ARG A 94 -11.09 9.55 -7.25
CA ARG A 94 -11.04 10.78 -6.45
C ARG A 94 -12.21 11.73 -6.71
N ARG A 95 -12.75 11.76 -7.92
CA ARG A 95 -13.86 12.67 -8.30
C ARG A 95 -15.21 12.18 -7.80
N ASN A 96 -15.43 10.90 -7.72
CA ASN A 96 -16.73 10.27 -7.45
C ASN A 96 -17.00 9.98 -5.97
N GLY A 97 -16.23 10.56 -5.06
CA GLY A 97 -16.27 10.19 -3.65
C GLY A 97 -15.34 9.01 -3.36
N MET A 98 -15.27 8.55 -2.11
CA MET A 98 -14.36 7.46 -1.72
C MET A 98 -15.11 6.13 -1.56
N PRO A 99 -15.34 5.34 -2.62
CA PRO A 99 -15.81 3.97 -2.47
C PRO A 99 -14.72 3.13 -1.77
N ALA A 100 -15.11 2.02 -1.13
CA ALA A 100 -14.17 1.11 -0.48
C ALA A 100 -13.23 0.42 -1.47
N ALA A 101 -13.67 0.22 -2.71
CA ALA A 101 -12.90 -0.31 -3.82
C ALA A 101 -13.62 0.00 -5.14
N SER A 102 -12.88 -0.03 -6.25
CA SER A 102 -13.44 0.04 -7.61
C SER A 102 -12.98 -1.18 -8.41
N THR A 103 -13.91 -1.79 -9.14
CA THR A 103 -13.61 -2.89 -10.06
C THR A 103 -13.83 -2.41 -11.49
N PHE A 104 -12.87 -2.69 -12.36
CA PHE A 104 -12.90 -2.33 -13.77
C PHE A 104 -12.10 -3.35 -14.59
N GLU A 105 -12.20 -3.27 -15.89
CA GLU A 105 -11.50 -4.17 -16.80
C GLU A 105 -10.40 -3.41 -17.54
N VAL A 106 -9.21 -4.02 -17.60
CA VAL A 106 -8.07 -3.51 -18.35
C VAL A 106 -7.53 -4.63 -19.22
N GLN A 107 -7.55 -4.45 -20.54
CA GLN A 107 -7.03 -5.40 -21.52
C GLN A 107 -7.55 -6.84 -21.30
N GLY A 108 -8.83 -7.01 -20.94
CA GLY A 108 -9.44 -8.31 -20.66
C GLY A 108 -9.15 -8.88 -19.27
N HIS A 109 -8.50 -8.12 -18.40
CA HIS A 109 -8.24 -8.50 -17.00
C HIS A 109 -9.14 -7.74 -16.05
N GLU A 110 -9.86 -8.45 -15.18
CA GLU A 110 -10.58 -7.84 -14.07
C GLU A 110 -9.58 -7.31 -13.04
N VAL A 111 -9.65 -6.02 -12.76
CA VAL A 111 -8.75 -5.30 -11.84
C VAL A 111 -9.57 -4.70 -10.73
N VAL A 112 -9.10 -4.84 -9.50
CA VAL A 112 -9.68 -4.19 -8.34
C VAL A 112 -8.70 -3.16 -7.81
N LEU A 113 -9.17 -1.92 -7.62
CA LEU A 113 -8.40 -0.79 -7.11
C LEU A 113 -8.86 -0.46 -5.69
N TYR A 114 -7.94 -0.48 -4.75
CA TYR A 114 -8.17 -0.15 -3.34
C TYR A 114 -7.46 1.14 -2.96
N PRO A 115 -8.13 2.09 -2.27
CA PRO A 115 -7.46 3.25 -1.72
C PRO A 115 -6.61 2.86 -0.51
N ILE A 116 -5.41 3.38 -0.42
CA ILE A 116 -4.52 3.26 0.74
C ILE A 116 -4.62 4.55 1.53
N LEU A 117 -5.12 4.44 2.75
CA LEU A 117 -5.46 5.59 3.58
C LEU A 117 -4.47 5.80 4.73
N SER A 118 -4.22 7.06 5.08
CA SER A 118 -3.67 7.47 6.36
C SER A 118 -4.69 8.38 7.05
N GLY A 119 -5.39 7.88 8.07
CA GLY A 119 -6.58 8.54 8.59
C GLY A 119 -7.67 8.69 7.52
N THR A 120 -8.07 9.92 7.21
CA THR A 120 -9.06 10.24 6.17
C THR A 120 -8.43 10.59 4.81
N ARG A 121 -7.10 10.65 4.72
CA ARG A 121 -6.39 11.08 3.51
C ARG A 121 -5.95 9.87 2.68
N ILE A 122 -6.19 9.93 1.38
CA ILE A 122 -5.65 8.95 0.44
C ILE A 122 -4.16 9.21 0.25
N GLN A 123 -3.33 8.20 0.46
CA GLN A 123 -1.87 8.24 0.26
C GLN A 123 -1.44 7.52 -1.01
N GLY A 124 -2.32 6.68 -1.53
CA GLY A 124 -2.06 5.93 -2.75
C GLY A 124 -3.19 4.98 -3.09
N TYR A 125 -2.96 4.16 -4.09
CA TYR A 125 -3.90 3.15 -4.57
C TYR A 125 -3.17 1.84 -4.80
N LEU A 126 -3.80 0.74 -4.43
CA LEU A 126 -3.34 -0.62 -4.71
C LEU A 126 -4.24 -1.24 -5.77
N GLY A 127 -3.71 -1.44 -6.97
CA GLY A 127 -4.36 -2.18 -8.05
C GLY A 127 -3.93 -3.63 -8.02
N VAL A 128 -4.86 -4.56 -8.16
CA VAL A 128 -4.59 -6.00 -8.16
C VAL A 128 -5.44 -6.73 -9.19
N SER A 129 -4.86 -7.77 -9.80
CA SER A 129 -5.60 -8.75 -10.60
C SER A 129 -5.01 -10.14 -10.37
N ALA A 130 -5.87 -11.12 -10.16
CA ALA A 130 -5.47 -12.51 -9.97
C ALA A 130 -5.55 -13.32 -11.29
N GLY A 131 -5.94 -12.72 -12.41
CA GLY A 131 -6.20 -13.43 -13.67
C GLY A 131 -7.41 -14.40 -13.58
N ARG A 132 -8.09 -14.42 -12.44
CA ARG A 132 -9.28 -15.25 -12.13
C ARG A 132 -10.13 -14.52 -11.09
N LYS A 133 -11.36 -14.99 -10.89
CA LYS A 133 -12.23 -14.46 -9.84
C LYS A 133 -11.58 -14.62 -8.44
N PRO A 134 -11.42 -13.54 -7.67
CA PRO A 134 -10.79 -13.60 -6.34
C PRO A 134 -11.59 -14.48 -5.37
N THR A 135 -10.92 -15.39 -4.69
CA THR A 135 -11.48 -16.21 -3.61
C THR A 135 -11.64 -15.40 -2.32
N LYS A 136 -12.27 -15.98 -1.29
CA LYS A 136 -12.29 -15.36 0.05
C LYS A 136 -10.90 -15.19 0.64
N ALA A 137 -10.02 -16.17 0.44
CA ALA A 137 -8.62 -16.12 0.90
C ALA A 137 -7.84 -15.00 0.19
N ASP A 138 -8.01 -14.86 -1.14
CA ASP A 138 -7.37 -13.77 -1.89
C ASP A 138 -7.79 -12.41 -1.35
N ARG A 139 -9.08 -12.19 -1.10
CA ARG A 139 -9.58 -10.92 -0.54
C ARG A 139 -8.97 -10.62 0.82
N GLN A 140 -8.81 -11.64 1.68
CA GLN A 140 -8.22 -11.47 2.98
C GLN A 140 -6.73 -11.10 2.89
N ILE A 141 -5.99 -11.72 1.97
CA ILE A 141 -4.59 -11.38 1.69
C ILE A 141 -4.49 -9.94 1.15
N ILE A 142 -5.36 -9.55 0.22
CA ILE A 142 -5.42 -8.18 -0.32
C ILE A 142 -5.69 -7.18 0.80
N MET A 143 -6.67 -7.43 1.66
CA MET A 143 -7.00 -6.54 2.79
C MET A 143 -5.85 -6.43 3.78
N THR A 144 -5.11 -7.53 4.03
CA THR A 144 -3.87 -7.50 4.83
C THR A 144 -2.83 -6.59 4.18
N ALA A 145 -2.59 -6.71 2.88
CA ALA A 145 -1.67 -5.85 2.15
C ALA A 145 -2.09 -4.36 2.22
N CYS A 146 -3.39 -4.06 2.02
CA CYS A 146 -3.92 -2.70 2.16
C CYS A 146 -3.67 -2.13 3.57
N THR A 147 -3.91 -2.92 4.63
CA THR A 147 -3.67 -2.52 6.01
C THR A 147 -2.18 -2.23 6.27
N LEU A 148 -1.28 -3.09 5.79
CA LEU A 148 0.16 -2.92 5.95
C LEU A 148 0.67 -1.69 5.20
N LEU A 149 0.19 -1.45 3.99
CA LEU A 149 0.54 -0.26 3.21
C LEU A 149 -0.02 1.02 3.86
N SER A 150 -1.23 0.98 4.40
CA SER A 150 -1.83 2.11 5.15
C SER A 150 -1.04 2.42 6.42
N LEU A 151 -0.62 1.39 7.17
CA LEU A 151 0.24 1.56 8.34
C LEU A 151 1.57 2.20 7.96
N ARG A 152 2.18 1.75 6.86
CA ARG A 152 3.44 2.32 6.35
C ARG A 152 3.28 3.76 5.90
N ALA A 153 2.18 4.08 5.23
CA ALA A 153 1.84 5.46 4.86
C ALA A 153 1.71 6.35 6.10
N ARG A 154 1.03 5.87 7.15
CA ARG A 154 0.89 6.57 8.42
C ARG A 154 2.23 6.82 9.12
N GLN A 155 3.10 5.81 9.16
CA GLN A 155 4.44 5.95 9.73
C GLN A 155 5.27 7.01 9.00
N ARG A 156 5.21 7.02 7.66
CA ARG A 156 5.90 8.04 6.84
C ARG A 156 5.37 9.44 7.10
N GLU A 157 4.05 9.60 7.20
CA GLU A 157 3.41 10.88 7.49
C GLU A 157 3.84 11.42 8.86
N LEU A 158 3.85 10.56 9.89
CA LEU A 158 4.31 10.93 11.23
C LEU A 158 5.81 11.33 11.24
N ALA A 159 6.65 10.56 10.59
CA ALA A 159 8.08 10.88 10.47
C ALA A 159 8.31 12.21 9.74
N ALA A 160 7.60 12.44 8.62
CA ALA A 160 7.67 13.68 7.87
C ALA A 160 7.19 14.89 8.71
N SER A 161 6.09 14.73 9.46
CA SER A 161 5.56 15.79 10.31
C SER A 161 6.52 16.14 11.45
N THR A 162 7.18 15.16 12.07
CA THR A 162 8.18 15.37 13.11
C THR A 162 9.40 16.10 12.53
N HIS A 163 9.92 15.67 11.40
CA HIS A 163 11.03 16.33 10.74
C HIS A 163 10.67 17.80 10.36
N GLN A 164 9.47 18.03 9.85
CA GLN A 164 9.00 19.37 9.52
C GLN A 164 8.89 20.26 10.77
N ALA A 165 8.40 19.72 11.89
CA ALA A 165 8.31 20.46 13.14
C ALA A 165 9.69 20.86 13.68
N LEU A 166 10.67 19.95 13.66
CA LEU A 166 12.05 20.22 14.05
C LEU A 166 12.70 21.25 13.13
N SER A 167 12.53 21.12 11.82
CA SER A 167 13.05 22.08 10.85
C SER A 167 12.43 23.47 11.06
N ALA A 168 11.15 23.57 11.35
CA ALA A 168 10.48 24.83 11.66
C ALA A 168 10.98 25.44 12.99
N ALA A 169 11.23 24.60 14.00
CA ALA A 169 11.83 25.06 15.27
C ALA A 169 13.23 25.60 15.06
N THR A 170 14.07 24.88 14.30
CA THR A 170 15.41 25.33 13.92
C THR A 170 15.39 26.68 13.20
N ALA A 171 14.49 26.85 12.22
CA ALA A 171 14.33 28.11 11.51
C ALA A 171 13.88 29.25 12.44
N LYS A 172 12.97 29.02 13.37
CA LYS A 172 12.55 30.00 14.37
C LYS A 172 13.71 30.43 15.27
N LEU A 173 14.53 29.50 15.77
CA LEU A 173 15.69 29.80 16.59
C LEU A 173 16.70 30.67 15.85
N LEU A 174 16.94 30.39 14.56
CA LEU A 174 17.78 31.25 13.72
C LEU A 174 17.25 32.68 13.59
N LEU A 175 15.92 32.81 13.36
CA LEU A 175 15.26 34.11 13.26
C LEU A 175 15.32 34.92 14.56
N HIS A 176 15.37 34.26 15.72
CA HIS A 176 15.52 34.87 17.04
C HIS A 176 16.98 35.09 17.44
N GLY A 177 17.95 34.89 16.54
CA GLY A 177 19.36 35.14 16.81
C GLY A 177 20.00 34.11 17.75
N GLN A 178 19.49 32.89 17.79
CA GLN A 178 20.00 31.78 18.59
C GLN A 178 20.64 30.67 17.73
N PRO A 179 21.78 30.95 17.06
CA PRO A 179 22.35 29.99 16.10
C PRO A 179 22.87 28.72 16.76
N GLU A 180 23.40 28.79 18.00
CA GLU A 180 23.91 27.62 18.71
C GLU A 180 22.78 26.64 19.06
N ALA A 181 21.67 27.16 19.59
CA ALA A 181 20.49 26.35 19.87
C ALA A 181 19.88 25.77 18.59
N ALA A 182 19.86 26.54 17.50
CA ALA A 182 19.40 26.07 16.19
C ALA A 182 20.29 24.95 15.65
N ARG A 183 21.61 25.01 15.88
CA ARG A 183 22.53 23.96 15.47
C ARG A 183 22.24 22.64 16.19
N LEU A 184 22.08 22.67 17.50
CA LEU A 184 21.77 21.49 18.30
C LEU A 184 20.46 20.83 17.85
N VAL A 185 19.39 21.60 17.69
CA VAL A 185 18.10 21.08 17.22
C VAL A 185 18.19 20.59 15.77
N GLY A 186 18.98 21.27 14.94
CA GLY A 186 19.21 20.87 13.54
C GLY A 186 19.95 19.54 13.43
N GLU A 187 20.97 19.29 14.24
CA GLU A 187 21.69 18.03 14.32
C GLU A 187 20.73 16.87 14.70
N ASP A 188 19.88 17.07 15.72
CA ASP A 188 18.86 16.10 16.13
C ASP A 188 17.81 15.85 15.03
N ALA A 189 17.54 16.87 14.20
CA ALA A 189 16.63 16.76 13.06
C ALA A 189 17.27 16.07 11.83
N GLY A 190 18.57 15.72 11.89
CA GLY A 190 19.32 15.16 10.76
C GLY A 190 19.61 16.17 9.65
N LEU A 191 19.67 17.47 10.00
CA LEU A 191 20.12 18.51 9.09
C LEU A 191 21.66 18.51 9.09
N ASP A 192 22.28 18.12 7.99
CA ASP A 192 23.73 17.86 7.87
C ASP A 192 24.65 19.05 8.15
N SER A 193 24.18 20.26 8.08
CA SER A 193 24.81 21.48 8.63
C SER A 193 23.92 22.69 8.37
N LEU A 194 23.88 23.62 9.30
CA LEU A 194 23.26 24.90 9.03
C LEU A 194 24.16 25.73 8.11
N PRO A 195 23.63 26.32 7.03
CA PRO A 195 24.43 27.15 6.15
C PRO A 195 24.93 28.39 6.88
N SER A 196 26.19 28.81 6.62
CA SER A 196 26.78 29.98 7.21
C SER A 196 26.09 31.30 6.81
N ARG A 197 25.28 31.28 5.78
CA ARG A 197 24.46 32.41 5.30
C ARG A 197 23.06 31.93 4.95
N VAL A 198 22.04 32.59 5.48
CA VAL A 198 20.64 32.32 5.20
C VAL A 198 20.02 33.56 4.53
N ARG A 199 19.34 33.37 3.40
CA ARG A 199 18.51 34.40 2.76
C ARG A 199 17.05 34.12 3.08
N ILE A 200 16.40 35.08 3.73
CA ILE A 200 14.99 34.98 4.07
C ILE A 200 14.18 35.63 2.94
N LEU A 201 13.27 34.87 2.34
CA LEU A 201 12.32 35.38 1.36
C LEU A 201 10.93 35.35 2.00
N VAL A 202 10.31 36.51 2.11
CA VAL A 202 8.95 36.63 2.64
C VAL A 202 7.98 36.82 1.47
N TYR A 203 7.10 35.87 1.26
CA TYR A 203 6.02 35.98 0.29
C TYR A 203 4.73 36.34 1.00
N ARG A 204 4.08 37.41 0.56
CA ARG A 204 2.72 37.73 0.96
C ARG A 204 1.79 37.18 -0.12
N ALA A 205 1.01 36.14 0.22
CA ALA A 205 -0.06 35.71 -0.66
C ALA A 205 -1.08 36.85 -0.75
N GLY A 206 -1.29 37.40 -1.95
CA GLY A 206 -2.36 38.34 -2.18
C GLY A 206 -3.69 37.63 -1.98
N ALA A 207 -4.56 38.17 -1.12
CA ALA A 207 -5.94 37.72 -1.07
C ALA A 207 -6.57 38.05 -2.43
N ASN A 208 -6.87 37.06 -3.22
CA ASN A 208 -7.78 37.21 -4.37
C ASN A 208 -9.18 37.45 -3.77
N THR A 209 -9.66 38.69 -3.88
CA THR A 209 -11.06 39.06 -3.75
C THR A 209 -11.87 38.48 -4.91
#